data_82a207ed8dcf083f63041f7199d55f30
#
_entry.id   82a207ed8dcf083f63041f7199d55f30
#
_cell.length_a   1.000
_cell.length_b   1.000
_cell.length_c   1.000
_cell.angle_alpha   90.00
_cell.angle_beta   90.00
_cell.angle_gamma   90.00
#
_symmetry.space_group_name_H-M   'P 1'
#
loop_
_entity.id
_entity.type
_entity.pdbx_description
1 polymer ?
#
loop_
_entity_poly.entity_id
_entity_poly.type
_entity_poly.pdbx_seq_one_letter_code
_entity_poly.pdbx_strand_id
1 'polypeptide(L)'
;MSNPIDYSKGIYDAKKLGTPRLLILGAQHMFAMFGATVLVPLLTGLSVSTTLLCAGLGTLLFHIICKGKVPAFLGSSFAYLGGFAIVSNDGANPENLPYACAAVAFSGLLYVLVSGLISVFGIRRIMRFFPPVVTGPIIISIGLILAPSAITNCQSNWLLAFVALAAVIVCNIWGKGMVKILPILI
;
A
#
# COMPACT_ATOMS: atom_id res chain seq x y z
N MET A 1 2.65 26.45 -27.35
CA MET A 1 3.87 25.68 -27.05
C MET A 1 3.85 25.36 -25.54
N SER A 2 3.66 24.10 -25.17
CA SER A 2 3.66 23.69 -23.75
C SER A 2 5.10 23.74 -23.26
N ASN A 3 5.36 24.50 -22.18
CA ASN A 3 6.65 24.48 -21.51
C ASN A 3 7.06 23.02 -21.21
N PRO A 4 8.31 22.63 -21.45
CA PRO A 4 8.78 21.29 -21.14
C PRO A 4 8.60 21.04 -19.64
N ILE A 5 8.04 19.89 -19.30
CA ILE A 5 7.79 19.50 -17.91
C ILE A 5 9.16 19.25 -17.25
N ASP A 6 9.48 20.03 -16.23
CA ASP A 6 10.66 19.82 -15.41
C ASP A 6 10.40 18.67 -14.43
N TYR A 7 10.89 17.49 -14.76
CA TYR A 7 10.75 16.27 -13.95
C TYR A 7 11.61 16.27 -12.67
N SER A 8 12.49 17.27 -12.48
CA SER A 8 13.26 17.41 -11.25
C SER A 8 12.42 17.97 -10.09
N LYS A 9 11.30 18.63 -10.43
CA LYS A 9 10.32 19.16 -9.49
C LYS A 9 9.08 18.29 -9.51
N GLY A 10 8.51 18.00 -8.32
CA GLY A 10 7.28 17.22 -8.22
C GLY A 10 6.14 17.83 -9.07
N ILE A 11 5.37 16.99 -9.75
CA ILE A 11 4.25 17.44 -10.57
C ILE A 11 3.01 17.53 -9.67
N TYR A 12 2.64 18.75 -9.30
CA TYR A 12 1.48 19.02 -8.43
C TYR A 12 0.16 19.19 -9.19
N ASP A 13 0.21 19.30 -10.51
CA ASP A 13 -0.96 19.45 -11.37
C ASP A 13 -0.96 18.35 -12.44
N ALA A 14 -1.80 17.35 -12.22
CA ALA A 14 -1.91 16.19 -13.11
C ALA A 14 -2.32 16.56 -14.54
N LYS A 15 -3.06 17.67 -14.74
CA LYS A 15 -3.48 18.12 -16.07
C LYS A 15 -2.31 18.48 -16.99
N LYS A 16 -1.17 18.86 -16.42
CA LYS A 16 0.06 19.18 -17.18
C LYS A 16 0.67 17.97 -17.88
N LEU A 17 0.37 16.76 -17.41
CA LEU A 17 0.90 15.51 -18.00
C LEU A 17 0.23 15.13 -19.32
N GLY A 18 -0.96 15.64 -19.58
CA GLY A 18 -1.81 15.23 -20.71
C GLY A 18 -2.53 13.90 -20.44
N THR A 19 -3.71 13.76 -21.04
CA THR A 19 -4.61 12.62 -20.83
C THR A 19 -3.97 11.25 -21.06
N PRO A 20 -3.18 11.00 -22.13
CA PRO A 20 -2.60 9.67 -22.39
C PRO A 20 -1.64 9.24 -21.26
N ARG A 21 -0.77 10.14 -20.79
CA ARG A 21 0.17 9.83 -19.72
C ARG A 21 -0.54 9.63 -18.38
N LEU A 22 -1.58 10.40 -18.12
CA LEU A 22 -2.43 10.24 -16.93
C LEU A 22 -3.09 8.86 -16.90
N LEU A 23 -3.63 8.39 -18.00
CA LEU A 23 -4.26 7.06 -18.09
C LEU A 23 -3.24 5.94 -17.87
N ILE A 24 -2.05 6.05 -18.49
CA ILE A 24 -0.99 5.06 -18.30
C ILE A 24 -0.53 5.02 -16.82
N LEU A 25 -0.29 6.17 -16.21
CA LEU A 25 0.11 6.24 -14.80
C LEU A 25 -1.00 5.77 -13.86
N GLY A 26 -2.26 6.06 -14.17
CA GLY A 26 -3.41 5.58 -13.40
C GLY A 26 -3.56 4.07 -13.48
N ALA A 27 -3.47 3.48 -14.67
CA ALA A 27 -3.47 2.03 -14.87
C ALA A 27 -2.30 1.37 -14.12
N GLN A 28 -1.11 1.93 -14.26
CA GLN A 28 0.08 1.50 -13.55
C GLN A 28 -0.13 1.47 -12.03
N HIS A 29 -0.68 2.55 -11.47
CA HIS A 29 -0.94 2.63 -10.03
C HIS A 29 -1.98 1.61 -9.57
N MET A 30 -3.03 1.39 -10.36
CA MET A 30 -4.04 0.38 -10.11
C MET A 30 -3.42 -1.03 -10.03
N PHE A 31 -2.59 -1.41 -11.00
CA PHE A 31 -1.92 -2.71 -11.00
C PHE A 31 -0.93 -2.86 -9.84
N ALA A 32 -0.16 -1.82 -9.52
CA ALA A 32 0.80 -1.86 -8.42
C ALA A 32 0.12 -2.12 -7.06
N MET A 33 -1.07 -1.55 -6.85
CA MET A 33 -1.82 -1.70 -5.60
C MET A 33 -2.71 -2.95 -5.58
N PHE A 34 -3.03 -3.51 -6.75
CA PHE A 34 -3.92 -4.66 -6.88
C PHE A 34 -3.38 -5.88 -6.13
N GLY A 35 -2.08 -6.18 -6.28
CA GLY A 35 -1.44 -7.32 -5.62
C GLY A 35 -1.61 -7.29 -4.10
N ALA A 36 -1.30 -6.17 -3.46
CA ALA A 36 -1.46 -6.01 -2.01
C ALA A 36 -2.93 -6.07 -1.58
N THR A 37 -3.84 -5.45 -2.36
CA THR A 37 -5.27 -5.40 -2.03
C THR A 37 -5.94 -6.76 -2.12
N VAL A 38 -5.44 -7.67 -2.96
CA VAL A 38 -5.91 -9.05 -3.08
C VAL A 38 -5.22 -9.98 -2.09
N LEU A 39 -3.92 -9.81 -1.88
CA LEU A 39 -3.12 -10.71 -1.05
C LEU A 39 -3.52 -10.63 0.43
N VAL A 40 -3.77 -9.42 0.96
CA VAL A 40 -4.14 -9.26 2.38
C VAL A 40 -5.42 -10.02 2.73
N PRO A 41 -6.56 -9.89 2.01
CA PRO A 41 -7.74 -10.68 2.33
C PRO A 41 -7.52 -12.19 2.17
N LEU A 42 -6.70 -12.64 1.21
CA LEU A 42 -6.36 -14.07 1.09
C LEU A 42 -5.60 -14.59 2.31
N LEU A 43 -4.68 -13.80 2.86
CA LEU A 43 -3.89 -14.18 4.04
C LEU A 43 -4.71 -14.11 5.34
N THR A 44 -5.69 -13.22 5.41
CA THR A 44 -6.52 -13.01 6.62
C THR A 44 -7.80 -13.82 6.62
N GLY A 45 -8.17 -14.48 5.52
CA GLY A 45 -9.44 -15.20 5.37
C GLY A 45 -10.64 -14.29 5.06
N LEU A 46 -10.42 -13.01 4.79
CA LEU A 46 -11.49 -12.09 4.39
C LEU A 46 -11.91 -12.34 2.93
N SER A 47 -13.15 -11.98 2.60
CA SER A 47 -13.64 -12.04 1.22
C SER A 47 -12.91 -11.03 0.34
N VAL A 48 -12.21 -11.51 -0.70
CA VAL A 48 -11.49 -10.66 -1.67
C VAL A 48 -12.45 -9.70 -2.37
N SER A 49 -13.62 -10.18 -2.80
CA SER A 49 -14.62 -9.37 -3.51
C SER A 49 -15.13 -8.21 -2.65
N THR A 50 -15.45 -8.50 -1.39
CA THR A 50 -15.91 -7.46 -0.45
C THR A 50 -14.79 -6.46 -0.15
N THR A 51 -13.55 -6.93 0.02
CA THR A 51 -12.38 -6.06 0.27
C THR A 51 -12.13 -5.14 -0.91
N LEU A 52 -12.17 -5.65 -2.14
CA LEU A 52 -12.01 -4.83 -3.35
C LEU A 52 -13.12 -3.78 -3.48
N LEU A 53 -14.37 -4.17 -3.22
CA LEU A 53 -15.50 -3.23 -3.24
C LEU A 53 -15.30 -2.11 -2.21
N CYS A 54 -14.96 -2.47 -0.97
CA CYS A 54 -14.72 -1.50 0.09
C CYS A 54 -13.52 -0.60 -0.19
N ALA A 55 -12.43 -1.14 -0.77
CA ALA A 55 -11.28 -0.35 -1.19
C ALA A 55 -11.65 0.66 -2.28
N GLY A 56 -12.47 0.25 -3.26
CA GLY A 56 -12.97 1.13 -4.30
C GLY A 56 -13.85 2.25 -3.73
N LEU A 57 -14.84 1.90 -2.91
CA LEU A 57 -15.73 2.87 -2.26
C LEU A 57 -14.96 3.82 -1.33
N GLY A 58 -14.02 3.29 -0.53
CA GLY A 58 -13.15 4.10 0.33
C GLY A 58 -12.28 5.07 -0.45
N THR A 59 -11.74 4.64 -1.59
CA THR A 59 -10.96 5.50 -2.49
C THR A 59 -11.81 6.61 -3.09
N LEU A 60 -13.03 6.31 -3.54
CA LEU A 60 -13.96 7.33 -4.05
C LEU A 60 -14.33 8.35 -2.98
N LEU A 61 -14.67 7.88 -1.78
CA LEU A 61 -14.98 8.75 -0.65
C LEU A 61 -13.79 9.67 -0.30
N PHE A 62 -12.59 9.10 -0.27
CA PHE A 62 -11.36 9.88 -0.04
C PHE A 62 -11.18 10.98 -1.10
N HIS A 63 -11.38 10.67 -2.38
CA HIS A 63 -11.26 11.68 -3.45
C HIS A 63 -12.30 12.78 -3.34
N ILE A 64 -13.53 12.45 -2.93
CA ILE A 64 -14.58 13.45 -2.67
C ILE A 64 -14.16 14.38 -1.52
N ILE A 65 -13.70 13.83 -0.40
CA ILE A 65 -13.28 14.60 0.78
C ILE A 65 -12.06 15.48 0.44
N CYS A 66 -11.07 14.92 -0.24
CA CYS A 66 -9.85 15.64 -0.63
C CYS A 66 -10.05 16.57 -1.85
N LYS A 67 -11.27 16.62 -2.45
CA LYS A 67 -11.58 17.40 -3.65
C LYS A 67 -10.60 17.15 -4.80
N GLY A 68 -10.15 15.91 -4.97
CA GLY A 68 -9.19 15.50 -6.00
C GLY A 68 -7.77 16.06 -5.86
N LYS A 69 -7.44 16.69 -4.73
CA LYS A 69 -6.10 17.29 -4.52
C LYS A 69 -4.99 16.28 -4.27
N VAL A 70 -5.34 15.11 -3.75
CA VAL A 70 -4.39 14.05 -3.41
C VAL A 70 -4.69 12.83 -4.27
N PRO A 71 -3.86 12.51 -5.27
CA PRO A 71 -4.03 11.31 -6.09
C PRO A 71 -3.52 10.10 -5.30
N ALA A 72 -4.40 9.42 -4.60
CA ALA A 72 -4.05 8.22 -3.85
C ALA A 72 -5.13 7.15 -4.02
N PHE A 73 -4.72 5.90 -4.12
CA PHE A 73 -5.57 4.72 -4.01
C PHE A 73 -5.49 4.18 -2.58
N LEU A 74 -6.64 3.91 -1.98
CA LEU A 74 -6.72 3.32 -0.65
C LEU A 74 -6.96 1.82 -0.79
N GLY A 75 -5.93 1.03 -0.49
CA GLY A 75 -5.98 -0.42 -0.52
C GLY A 75 -5.68 -1.04 0.82
N SER A 76 -5.59 -2.36 0.85
CA SER A 76 -5.23 -3.12 2.04
C SER A 76 -3.80 -2.83 2.49
N SER A 77 -3.56 -2.90 3.79
CA SER A 77 -2.24 -2.66 4.39
C SER A 77 -1.69 -3.91 5.07
N PHE A 78 -0.46 -4.28 4.73
CA PHE A 78 0.26 -5.37 5.39
C PHE A 78 0.54 -5.11 6.87
N ALA A 79 0.53 -3.85 7.31
CA ALA A 79 0.76 -3.49 8.71
C ALA A 79 -0.28 -4.08 9.67
N TYR A 80 -1.49 -4.36 9.19
CA TYR A 80 -2.57 -4.94 10.00
C TYR A 80 -2.56 -6.46 10.05
N LEU A 81 -1.74 -7.16 9.27
CA LEU A 81 -1.72 -8.62 9.23
C LEU A 81 -1.43 -9.23 10.59
N GLY A 82 -0.47 -8.69 11.34
CA GLY A 82 -0.18 -9.13 12.69
C GLY A 82 -1.39 -8.99 13.64
N GLY A 83 -2.15 -7.90 13.53
CA GLY A 83 -3.38 -7.69 14.30
C GLY A 83 -4.47 -8.70 13.92
N PHE A 84 -4.66 -8.97 12.64
CA PHE A 84 -5.59 -10.01 12.17
C PHE A 84 -5.19 -11.40 12.67
N ALA A 85 -3.90 -11.76 12.60
CA ALA A 85 -3.40 -13.03 13.08
C ALA A 85 -3.67 -13.22 14.57
N ILE A 86 -3.42 -12.22 15.40
CA ILE A 86 -3.68 -12.27 16.84
C ILE A 86 -5.17 -12.44 17.14
N VAL A 87 -6.04 -11.67 16.49
CA VAL A 87 -7.50 -11.70 16.78
C VAL A 87 -8.15 -12.97 16.26
N SER A 88 -7.72 -13.48 15.10
CA SER A 88 -8.23 -14.72 14.52
C SER A 88 -7.52 -15.97 15.05
N ASN A 89 -6.51 -15.82 15.93
CA ASN A 89 -5.66 -16.91 16.38
C ASN A 89 -5.08 -17.71 15.21
N ASP A 90 -4.37 -17.01 14.31
CA ASP A 90 -3.80 -17.54 13.06
C ASP A 90 -4.82 -18.28 12.17
N GLY A 91 -6.08 -17.78 12.14
CA GLY A 91 -7.15 -18.34 11.33
C GLY A 91 -7.96 -19.46 12.01
N ALA A 92 -7.63 -19.84 13.24
CA ALA A 92 -8.38 -20.87 13.98
C ALA A 92 -9.80 -20.41 14.37
N ASN A 93 -10.00 -19.09 14.54
CA ASN A 93 -11.28 -18.50 14.93
C ASN A 93 -11.73 -17.45 13.90
N PRO A 94 -12.24 -17.87 12.73
CA PRO A 94 -12.69 -16.95 11.68
C PRO A 94 -13.88 -16.08 12.09
N GLU A 95 -14.64 -16.49 13.09
CA GLU A 95 -15.72 -15.69 13.69
C GLU A 95 -15.24 -14.40 14.34
N ASN A 96 -13.95 -14.30 14.68
CA ASN A 96 -13.36 -13.10 15.24
C ASN A 96 -12.93 -12.05 14.19
N LEU A 97 -12.96 -12.37 12.91
CA LEU A 97 -12.60 -11.43 11.82
C LEU A 97 -13.38 -10.11 11.85
N PRO A 98 -14.69 -10.07 12.16
CA PRO A 98 -15.40 -8.80 12.30
C PRO A 98 -14.83 -7.89 13.40
N TYR A 99 -14.34 -8.46 14.50
CA TYR A 99 -13.70 -7.70 15.57
C TYR A 99 -12.35 -7.14 15.11
N ALA A 100 -11.59 -7.89 14.32
CA ALA A 100 -10.36 -7.39 13.70
C ALA A 100 -10.65 -6.22 12.75
N CYS A 101 -11.70 -6.34 11.93
CA CYS A 101 -12.14 -5.24 11.06
C CYS A 101 -12.59 -4.00 11.86
N ALA A 102 -13.30 -4.19 12.97
CA ALA A 102 -13.67 -3.10 13.88
C ALA A 102 -12.43 -2.43 14.49
N ALA A 103 -11.42 -3.21 14.91
CA ALA A 103 -10.17 -2.66 15.41
C ALA A 103 -9.42 -1.81 14.37
N VAL A 104 -9.42 -2.24 13.10
CA VAL A 104 -8.88 -1.45 11.99
C VAL A 104 -9.66 -0.14 11.80
N ALA A 105 -10.99 -0.18 11.88
CA ALA A 105 -11.81 1.02 11.83
C ALA A 105 -11.50 1.98 12.99
N PHE A 106 -11.33 1.45 14.20
CA PHE A 106 -10.89 2.24 15.37
C PHE A 106 -9.52 2.88 15.15
N SER A 107 -8.58 2.18 14.52
CA SER A 107 -7.28 2.75 14.20
C SER A 107 -7.40 3.99 13.29
N GLY A 108 -8.42 4.04 12.44
CA GLY A 108 -8.74 5.21 11.63
C GLY A 108 -9.02 6.47 12.47
N LEU A 109 -9.65 6.32 13.65
CA LEU A 109 -9.86 7.44 14.57
C LEU A 109 -8.55 8.01 15.13
N LEU A 110 -7.55 7.15 15.35
CA LEU A 110 -6.22 7.61 15.76
C LEU A 110 -5.57 8.50 14.70
N TYR A 111 -5.76 8.20 13.40
CA TYR A 111 -5.29 9.07 12.33
C TYR A 111 -5.97 10.45 12.34
N VAL A 112 -7.26 10.50 12.68
CA VAL A 112 -7.97 11.77 12.85
C VAL A 112 -7.39 12.58 14.02
N LEU A 113 -7.11 11.93 15.15
CA LEU A 113 -6.44 12.56 16.30
C LEU A 113 -5.05 13.08 15.92
N VAL A 114 -4.22 12.26 15.25
CA VAL A 114 -2.89 12.67 14.79
C VAL A 114 -2.98 13.83 13.79
N SER A 115 -3.94 13.82 12.89
CA SER A 115 -4.19 14.93 11.97
C SER A 115 -4.55 16.23 12.70
N GLY A 116 -5.39 16.14 13.75
CA GLY A 116 -5.69 17.25 14.63
C GLY A 116 -4.45 17.79 15.35
N LEU A 117 -3.62 16.91 15.90
CA LEU A 117 -2.35 17.29 16.54
C LEU A 117 -1.39 17.96 15.55
N ILE A 118 -1.30 17.47 14.32
CA ILE A 118 -0.48 18.09 13.27
C ILE A 118 -1.01 19.49 12.93
N SER A 119 -2.32 19.67 12.88
CA SER A 119 -2.95 20.98 12.61
C SER A 119 -2.62 22.00 13.71
N VAL A 120 -2.58 21.59 14.98
CA VAL A 120 -2.31 22.46 16.13
C VAL A 120 -0.82 22.71 16.34
N PHE A 121 0.01 21.64 16.35
CA PHE A 121 1.43 21.71 16.71
C PHE A 121 2.37 21.84 15.52
N GLY A 122 1.87 21.64 14.31
CA GLY A 122 2.64 21.63 13.07
C GLY A 122 3.36 20.31 12.80
N ILE A 123 3.52 20.00 11.53
CA ILE A 123 4.07 18.73 11.05
C ILE A 123 5.50 18.49 11.56
N ARG A 124 6.35 19.52 11.61
CA ARG A 124 7.77 19.39 12.00
C ARG A 124 7.92 18.88 13.44
N ARG A 125 7.03 19.29 14.35
CA ARG A 125 7.08 18.88 15.76
C ARG A 125 6.59 17.45 15.93
N ILE A 126 5.52 17.07 15.25
CA ILE A 126 4.97 15.71 15.30
C ILE A 126 5.92 14.70 14.65
N MET A 127 6.53 15.02 13.50
CA MET A 127 7.50 14.14 12.82
C MET A 127 8.76 13.88 13.66
N ARG A 128 9.05 14.69 14.68
CA ARG A 128 10.15 14.41 15.62
C ARG A 128 9.89 13.17 16.48
N PHE A 129 8.62 12.79 16.68
CA PHE A 129 8.25 11.56 17.40
C PHE A 129 8.34 10.30 16.51
N PHE A 130 8.44 10.48 15.20
CA PHE A 130 8.58 9.40 14.21
C PHE A 130 9.93 9.47 13.47
N PRO A 131 11.06 9.42 14.18
CA PRO A 131 12.36 9.45 13.52
C PRO A 131 12.61 8.16 12.74
N PRO A 132 13.49 8.15 11.73
CA PRO A 132 13.84 6.96 10.94
C PRO A 132 14.32 5.77 11.79
N VAL A 133 14.92 6.05 12.95
CA VAL A 133 15.35 5.02 13.92
C VAL A 133 14.16 4.21 14.48
N VAL A 134 12.96 4.79 14.53
CA VAL A 134 11.74 4.10 14.97
C VAL A 134 11.04 3.45 13.79
N THR A 135 10.88 4.18 12.69
CA THR A 135 10.14 3.70 11.51
C THR A 135 10.87 2.59 10.76
N GLY A 136 12.22 2.64 10.73
CA GLY A 136 13.03 1.61 10.09
C GLY A 136 12.81 0.20 10.67
N PRO A 137 12.99 -0.01 11.98
CA PRO A 137 12.73 -1.31 12.62
C PRO A 137 11.29 -1.80 12.44
N ILE A 138 10.30 -0.90 12.44
CA ILE A 138 8.89 -1.27 12.20
C ILE A 138 8.72 -1.85 10.80
N ILE A 139 9.31 -1.23 9.77
CA ILE A 139 9.24 -1.72 8.39
C ILE A 139 9.94 -3.09 8.27
N ILE A 140 11.10 -3.25 8.91
CA ILE A 140 11.80 -4.54 8.94
C ILE A 140 10.93 -5.62 9.62
N SER A 141 10.30 -5.30 10.74
CA SER A 141 9.43 -6.23 11.46
C SER A 141 8.23 -6.68 10.61
N ILE A 142 7.61 -5.77 9.84
CA ILE A 142 6.54 -6.11 8.90
C ILE A 142 7.06 -7.10 7.85
N GLY A 143 8.25 -6.86 7.29
CA GLY A 143 8.86 -7.78 6.32
C GLY A 143 9.13 -9.17 6.91
N LEU A 144 9.63 -9.22 8.16
CA LEU A 144 9.90 -10.49 8.85
C LEU A 144 8.61 -11.26 9.19
N ILE A 145 7.52 -10.58 9.53
CA ILE A 145 6.20 -11.21 9.75
C ILE A 145 5.69 -11.86 8.45
N LEU A 146 5.96 -11.26 7.30
CA LEU A 146 5.54 -11.77 6.00
C LEU A 146 6.44 -12.88 5.44
N ALA A 147 7.69 -12.99 5.92
CA ALA A 147 8.67 -13.92 5.40
C ALA A 147 8.22 -15.41 5.43
N PRO A 148 7.61 -15.93 6.52
CA PRO A 148 7.13 -17.31 6.54
C PRO A 148 6.10 -17.59 5.45
N SER A 149 5.14 -16.68 5.23
CA SER A 149 4.14 -16.81 4.17
C SER A 149 4.77 -16.82 2.77
N ALA A 150 5.78 -15.96 2.54
CA ALA A 150 6.53 -15.95 1.29
C ALA A 150 7.27 -17.27 1.06
N ILE A 151 7.93 -17.81 2.08
CA ILE A 151 8.64 -19.11 2.00
C ILE A 151 7.66 -20.23 1.68
N THR A 152 6.51 -20.28 2.35
CA THR A 152 5.47 -21.29 2.10
C THR A 152 4.98 -21.24 0.66
N ASN A 153 4.76 -20.04 0.12
CA ASN A 153 4.37 -19.87 -1.28
C ASN A 153 5.48 -20.29 -2.25
N CYS A 154 6.75 -20.05 -1.92
CA CYS A 154 7.89 -20.50 -2.73
C CYS A 154 8.03 -22.03 -2.77
N GLN A 155 7.63 -22.75 -1.72
CA GLN A 155 7.69 -24.22 -1.65
C GLN A 155 6.86 -24.90 -2.74
N SER A 156 5.83 -24.25 -3.26
CA SER A 156 5.02 -24.79 -4.37
C SER A 156 5.82 -24.90 -5.67
N ASN A 157 6.74 -23.97 -5.94
CA ASN A 157 7.63 -24.00 -7.11
C ASN A 157 8.84 -23.08 -6.92
N TRP A 158 9.95 -23.63 -6.46
CA TRP A 158 11.19 -22.89 -6.22
C TRP A 158 11.78 -22.24 -7.47
N LEU A 159 11.67 -22.92 -8.62
CA LEU A 159 12.19 -22.37 -9.88
C LEU A 159 11.47 -21.09 -10.25
N LEU A 160 10.15 -21.07 -10.14
CA LEU A 160 9.32 -19.90 -10.42
C LEU A 160 9.59 -18.76 -9.44
N ALA A 161 9.81 -19.11 -8.15
CA ALA A 161 10.17 -18.13 -7.12
C ALA A 161 11.53 -17.46 -7.41
N PHE A 162 12.54 -18.24 -7.84
CA PHE A 162 13.84 -17.69 -8.23
C PHE A 162 13.77 -16.82 -9.48
N VAL A 163 12.97 -17.21 -10.48
CA VAL A 163 12.75 -16.38 -11.70
C VAL A 163 12.10 -15.07 -11.33
N ALA A 164 11.04 -15.09 -10.50
CA ALA A 164 10.37 -13.86 -10.05
C ALA A 164 11.32 -12.96 -9.25
N LEU A 165 12.09 -13.51 -8.32
CA LEU A 165 13.07 -12.76 -7.55
C LEU A 165 14.15 -12.14 -8.44
N ALA A 166 14.69 -12.92 -9.39
CA ALA A 166 15.68 -12.45 -10.35
C ALA A 166 15.10 -11.31 -11.22
N ALA A 167 13.87 -11.44 -11.71
CA ALA A 167 13.20 -10.41 -12.47
C ALA A 167 13.09 -9.10 -11.67
N VAL A 168 12.66 -9.17 -10.41
CA VAL A 168 12.57 -7.99 -9.52
C VAL A 168 13.94 -7.34 -9.32
N ILE A 169 15.00 -8.12 -9.07
CA ILE A 169 16.36 -7.61 -8.89
C ILE A 169 16.87 -6.95 -10.17
N VAL A 170 16.72 -7.63 -11.31
CA VAL A 170 17.16 -7.11 -12.61
C VAL A 170 16.45 -5.80 -12.96
N CYS A 171 15.12 -5.75 -12.76
CA CYS A 171 14.34 -4.55 -13.01
C CYS A 171 14.73 -3.39 -12.08
N ASN A 172 15.07 -3.66 -10.82
CA ASN A 172 15.52 -2.63 -9.89
C ASN A 172 16.91 -2.08 -10.22
N ILE A 173 17.84 -2.94 -10.66
CA ILE A 173 19.24 -2.55 -10.91
C ILE A 173 19.39 -1.94 -12.31
N TRP A 174 18.89 -2.62 -13.33
CA TRP A 174 19.07 -2.22 -14.74
C TRP A 174 17.85 -1.54 -15.35
N GLY A 175 16.68 -1.61 -14.71
CA GLY A 175 15.47 -0.96 -15.18
C GLY A 175 15.62 0.56 -15.27
N LYS A 176 15.09 1.14 -16.34
CA LYS A 176 15.01 2.60 -16.54
C LYS A 176 13.54 3.04 -16.64
N GLY A 177 13.25 4.24 -16.13
CA GLY A 177 11.91 4.83 -16.21
C GLY A 177 10.85 3.99 -15.49
N MET A 178 9.81 3.58 -16.19
CA MET A 178 8.65 2.84 -15.67
C MET A 178 9.00 1.44 -15.15
N VAL A 179 9.90 0.72 -15.82
CA VAL A 179 10.31 -0.64 -15.47
C VAL A 179 10.96 -0.71 -14.07
N LYS A 180 11.72 0.32 -13.69
CA LYS A 180 12.33 0.40 -12.36
C LYS A 180 11.30 0.59 -11.24
N ILE A 181 10.17 1.22 -11.54
CA ILE A 181 9.16 1.58 -10.56
C ILE A 181 8.19 0.43 -10.30
N LEU A 182 7.98 -0.43 -11.30
CA LEU A 182 6.98 -1.51 -11.25
C LEU A 182 7.51 -2.89 -11.60
N PRO A 183 8.53 -3.39 -10.90
CA PRO A 183 9.02 -4.75 -11.15
C PRO A 183 7.95 -5.84 -10.90
N ILE A 184 6.90 -5.53 -10.14
CA ILE A 184 5.80 -6.45 -9.81
C ILE A 184 4.88 -6.74 -11.00
N LEU A 185 4.89 -5.88 -12.03
CA LEU A 185 4.06 -6.06 -13.23
C LEU A 185 4.73 -6.86 -14.35
N ILE A 186 6.00 -7.18 -14.18
CA ILE A 186 6.82 -7.97 -15.11
C ILE A 186 6.92 -9.40 -14.63
#